data_7dd6357467b7d5d6e8417b65890096b7
#
_entry.id   7dd6357467b7d5d6e8417b65890096b7
#
_cell.length_a   1.000
_cell.length_b   1.000
_cell.length_c   1.000
_cell.angle_alpha   90.00
_cell.angle_beta   90.00
_cell.angle_gamma   90.00
#
_symmetry.space_group_name_H-M   'P 1'
#
loop_
_entity.id
_entity.type
_entity.pdbx_description
1 polymer ?
#
loop_
_entity_poly.entity_id
_entity_poly.type
_entity_poly.pdbx_seq_one_letter_code
_entity_poly.pdbx_strand_id
1 'polypeptide(L)'
;MKPYPKGDDKGWPGWQFPATDQEYPGANPDPLFHAKYLHELYFKADPEYKGRYSVPVLWDTQTDTIVNNESAELLRDLQTGFNSILPESDAGITLYPEQLREKIDEVSDWMQRDLNTGVYKAGFARTQEDYDSNVPVVFAALNKLEKMIHANGGPYVLGKDLTELDVRAYATVVRFDTVYVQHFKCNLGTIRHDYPQINNWLKNLYWNVEGFKETTDFRHIKENYTKSHGDINPLAITPMGPWPAVEEGWQPQVEKIRVGGVMMPKVLELEAELGP
;
A
#
# COMPACT_ATOMS: atom_id res chain seq x y z
N MET A 1 -6.67 5.07 -12.50
CA MET A 1 -6.81 6.45 -11.98
C MET A 1 -5.45 7.09 -11.82
N LYS A 2 -5.35 8.40 -11.79
CA LYS A 2 -4.09 9.10 -11.54
C LYS A 2 -3.69 8.97 -10.07
N PRO A 3 -2.39 8.86 -9.75
CA PRO A 3 -1.91 8.63 -8.39
C PRO A 3 -2.01 9.85 -7.46
N TYR A 4 -2.40 11.02 -7.96
CA TYR A 4 -2.57 12.24 -7.17
C TYR A 4 -3.91 12.90 -7.51
N PRO A 5 -4.97 12.49 -6.81
CA PRO A 5 -6.31 12.98 -7.07
C PRO A 5 -6.40 14.49 -6.77
N LYS A 6 -7.12 15.19 -7.64
CA LYS A 6 -7.53 16.57 -7.41
C LYS A 6 -9.06 16.61 -7.47
N GLY A 7 -9.66 17.46 -6.65
CA GLY A 7 -11.08 17.76 -6.75
C GLY A 7 -11.44 18.41 -8.10
N ASP A 8 -12.70 18.43 -8.43
CA ASP A 8 -13.23 19.16 -9.57
C ASP A 8 -13.42 20.66 -9.26
N ASP A 9 -13.95 21.40 -10.23
CA ASP A 9 -14.20 22.83 -10.08
C ASP A 9 -15.28 23.16 -9.01
N LYS A 10 -16.07 22.16 -8.60
CA LYS A 10 -17.04 22.27 -7.51
C LYS A 10 -16.43 22.03 -6.14
N GLY A 11 -15.12 21.70 -6.08
CA GLY A 11 -14.39 21.44 -4.86
C GLY A 11 -14.63 20.05 -4.26
N TRP A 12 -15.28 19.12 -5.00
CA TRP A 12 -15.45 17.75 -4.53
C TRP A 12 -14.11 17.01 -4.55
N PRO A 13 -13.67 16.46 -3.42
CA PRO A 13 -12.44 15.68 -3.37
C PRO A 13 -12.63 14.37 -4.11
N GLY A 14 -11.55 13.82 -4.65
CA GLY A 14 -11.63 12.47 -5.20
C GLY A 14 -10.55 12.13 -6.22
N TRP A 15 -10.61 10.90 -6.64
CA TRP A 15 -9.74 10.32 -7.64
C TRP A 15 -10.13 10.77 -9.04
N GLN A 16 -9.13 11.05 -9.87
CA GLN A 16 -9.32 11.46 -11.25
C GLN A 16 -8.92 10.32 -12.20
N PHE A 17 -9.77 10.00 -13.16
CA PHE A 17 -9.40 9.16 -14.29
C PHE A 17 -8.56 9.97 -15.29
N PRO A 18 -7.55 9.38 -15.96
CA PRO A 18 -6.89 10.05 -17.08
C PRO A 18 -7.84 10.13 -18.28
N ALA A 19 -7.61 11.11 -19.14
CA ALA A 19 -8.40 11.24 -20.37
C ALA A 19 -7.97 10.20 -21.44
N THR A 20 -6.73 9.77 -21.42
CA THR A 20 -6.15 8.74 -22.30
C THR A 20 -5.15 7.88 -21.55
N ASP A 21 -4.86 6.67 -22.07
CA ASP A 21 -3.84 5.77 -21.50
C ASP A 21 -2.42 6.37 -21.51
N GLN A 22 -2.16 7.36 -22.38
CA GLN A 22 -0.85 8.01 -22.46
C GLN A 22 -0.68 9.16 -21.45
N GLU A 23 -1.76 9.66 -20.84
CA GLU A 23 -1.69 10.81 -19.93
C GLU A 23 -0.86 10.49 -18.69
N TYR A 24 -1.01 9.26 -18.18
CA TYR A 24 -0.19 8.77 -17.07
C TYR A 24 0.05 7.25 -17.21
N PRO A 25 1.30 6.77 -17.32
CA PRO A 25 1.59 5.35 -17.47
C PRO A 25 0.99 4.50 -16.36
N GLY A 26 0.29 3.42 -16.72
CA GLY A 26 -0.35 2.51 -15.78
C GLY A 26 -1.71 2.99 -15.23
N ALA A 27 -2.18 4.18 -15.58
CA ALA A 27 -3.54 4.64 -15.26
C ALA A 27 -4.41 4.58 -16.51
N ASN A 28 -5.64 4.08 -16.37
CA ASN A 28 -6.58 3.93 -17.47
C ASN A 28 -7.77 4.86 -17.32
N PRO A 29 -8.36 5.36 -18.43
CA PRO A 29 -9.67 6.00 -18.41
C PRO A 29 -10.72 5.08 -17.79
N ASP A 30 -11.85 5.66 -17.35
CA ASP A 30 -13.01 4.85 -16.98
C ASP A 30 -13.59 4.17 -18.22
N PRO A 31 -13.63 2.82 -18.28
CA PRO A 31 -14.07 2.08 -19.46
C PRO A 31 -15.60 2.01 -19.61
N LEU A 32 -16.36 2.28 -18.55
CA LEU A 32 -17.81 2.08 -18.52
C LEU A 32 -18.58 3.35 -18.86
N PHE A 33 -18.24 4.45 -18.20
CA PHE A 33 -19.02 5.69 -18.26
C PHE A 33 -18.23 6.88 -18.78
N HIS A 34 -16.93 6.70 -19.04
CA HIS A 34 -16.00 7.77 -19.39
C HIS A 34 -16.00 8.91 -18.37
N ALA A 35 -16.22 8.56 -17.10
CA ALA A 35 -16.22 9.50 -15.99
C ALA A 35 -14.82 10.14 -15.84
N LYS A 36 -14.82 11.43 -15.51
CA LYS A 36 -13.58 12.16 -15.23
C LYS A 36 -13.11 11.98 -13.80
N TYR A 37 -14.05 11.82 -12.87
CA TYR A 37 -13.78 11.67 -11.44
C TYR A 37 -14.55 10.49 -10.85
N LEU A 38 -13.98 9.87 -9.84
CA LEU A 38 -14.58 8.74 -9.15
C LEU A 38 -15.93 9.08 -8.51
N HIS A 39 -16.09 10.29 -7.97
CA HIS A 39 -17.36 10.70 -7.34
C HIS A 39 -18.55 10.67 -8.32
N GLU A 40 -18.32 10.79 -9.62
CA GLU A 40 -19.37 10.67 -10.62
C GLU A 40 -19.99 9.26 -10.62
N LEU A 41 -19.19 8.22 -10.35
CA LEU A 41 -19.70 6.85 -10.21
C LEU A 41 -20.54 6.69 -8.94
N TYR A 42 -20.13 7.32 -7.85
CA TYR A 42 -20.91 7.32 -6.61
C TYR A 42 -22.26 8.02 -6.79
N PHE A 43 -22.28 9.17 -7.46
CA PHE A 43 -23.54 9.87 -7.75
C PHE A 43 -24.41 9.17 -8.81
N LYS A 44 -23.79 8.36 -9.69
CA LYS A 44 -24.54 7.51 -10.58
C LYS A 44 -25.28 6.40 -9.83
N ALA A 45 -24.63 5.79 -8.83
CA ALA A 45 -25.23 4.77 -7.97
C ALA A 45 -26.27 5.38 -7.00
N ASP A 46 -25.97 6.52 -6.40
CA ASP A 46 -26.81 7.26 -5.46
C ASP A 46 -26.62 8.76 -5.63
N PRO A 47 -27.56 9.48 -6.27
CA PRO A 47 -27.48 10.94 -6.46
C PRO A 47 -27.38 11.76 -5.17
N GLU A 48 -27.83 11.19 -4.04
CA GLU A 48 -27.81 11.84 -2.72
C GLU A 48 -26.63 11.40 -1.85
N TYR A 49 -25.65 10.68 -2.42
CA TYR A 49 -24.51 10.15 -1.68
C TYR A 49 -23.72 11.26 -0.97
N LYS A 50 -23.47 11.07 0.32
CA LYS A 50 -22.79 12.04 1.21
C LYS A 50 -21.51 11.46 1.87
N GLY A 51 -21.14 10.23 1.51
CA GLY A 51 -19.96 9.57 2.06
C GLY A 51 -18.66 9.98 1.38
N ARG A 52 -17.59 9.23 1.68
CA ARG A 52 -16.28 9.40 1.04
C ARG A 52 -16.24 8.65 -0.28
N TYR A 53 -15.65 9.27 -1.30
CA TYR A 53 -15.39 8.64 -2.59
C TYR A 53 -14.10 7.84 -2.53
N SER A 54 -14.18 6.62 -1.98
CA SER A 54 -13.04 5.75 -1.73
C SER A 54 -12.86 4.71 -2.83
N VAL A 55 -11.66 4.13 -2.88
CA VAL A 55 -11.31 2.97 -3.69
C VAL A 55 -10.92 1.81 -2.77
N PRO A 56 -11.14 0.56 -3.18
CA PRO A 56 -11.69 0.08 -4.45
C PRO A 56 -13.21 0.29 -4.58
N VAL A 57 -13.74 0.09 -5.79
CA VAL A 57 -15.19 0.07 -6.07
C VAL A 57 -15.47 -1.15 -6.93
N LEU A 58 -16.34 -2.04 -6.47
CA LEU A 58 -16.93 -3.12 -7.28
C LEU A 58 -18.27 -2.62 -7.84
N TRP A 59 -18.37 -2.57 -9.16
CA TRP A 59 -19.55 -2.10 -9.87
C TRP A 59 -20.28 -3.26 -10.54
N ASP A 60 -21.59 -3.34 -10.36
CA ASP A 60 -22.45 -4.26 -11.10
C ASP A 60 -23.04 -3.55 -12.33
N THR A 61 -22.65 -4.03 -13.51
CA THR A 61 -23.10 -3.46 -14.79
C THR A 61 -24.54 -3.87 -15.17
N GLN A 62 -25.13 -4.87 -14.50
CA GLN A 62 -26.52 -5.28 -14.73
C GLN A 62 -27.51 -4.46 -13.92
N THR A 63 -27.20 -4.22 -12.66
CA THR A 63 -28.03 -3.42 -11.75
C THR A 63 -27.62 -1.93 -11.73
N ASP A 64 -26.53 -1.59 -12.43
CA ASP A 64 -25.99 -0.24 -12.61
C ASP A 64 -25.73 0.48 -11.27
N THR A 65 -25.06 -0.22 -10.35
CA THR A 65 -24.78 0.30 -8.99
C THR A 65 -23.47 -0.21 -8.41
N ILE A 66 -23.04 0.41 -7.31
CA ILE A 66 -21.91 -0.06 -6.49
C ILE A 66 -22.38 -1.23 -5.64
N VAL A 67 -21.70 -2.36 -5.77
CA VAL A 67 -21.94 -3.56 -4.93
C VAL A 67 -21.25 -3.40 -3.58
N ASN A 68 -19.97 -3.06 -3.60
CA ASN A 68 -19.16 -2.92 -2.40
C ASN A 68 -17.93 -2.04 -2.67
N ASN A 69 -17.45 -1.34 -1.65
CA ASN A 69 -16.22 -0.57 -1.70
C ASN A 69 -15.33 -0.77 -0.45
N GLU A 70 -15.66 -1.75 0.40
CA GLU A 70 -14.85 -2.11 1.57
C GLU A 70 -13.80 -3.18 1.22
N SER A 71 -12.52 -2.80 1.24
CA SER A 71 -11.42 -3.66 0.80
C SER A 71 -11.38 -5.02 1.49
N ALA A 72 -11.69 -5.07 2.78
CA ALA A 72 -11.65 -6.30 3.56
C ALA A 72 -12.77 -7.27 3.18
N GLU A 73 -13.95 -6.74 2.86
CA GLU A 73 -15.09 -7.53 2.40
C GLU A 73 -14.87 -7.99 0.96
N LEU A 74 -14.46 -7.07 0.07
CA LEU A 74 -14.16 -7.40 -1.32
C LEU A 74 -13.12 -8.51 -1.46
N LEU A 75 -12.11 -8.54 -0.58
CA LEU A 75 -11.13 -9.62 -0.56
C LEU A 75 -11.77 -10.99 -0.31
N ARG A 76 -12.83 -11.07 0.51
CA ARG A 76 -13.59 -12.30 0.76
C ARG A 76 -14.65 -12.55 -0.31
N ASP A 77 -15.36 -11.53 -0.76
CA ASP A 77 -16.39 -11.63 -1.80
C ASP A 77 -15.80 -12.19 -3.11
N LEU A 78 -14.62 -11.69 -3.51
CA LEU A 78 -13.93 -12.16 -4.72
C LEU A 78 -13.45 -13.61 -4.64
N GLN A 79 -13.20 -14.14 -3.44
CA GLN A 79 -12.78 -15.53 -3.26
C GLN A 79 -13.93 -16.54 -3.46
N THR A 80 -15.16 -16.14 -3.22
CA THR A 80 -16.30 -17.06 -3.18
C THR A 80 -17.41 -16.70 -4.15
N GLY A 81 -17.61 -15.42 -4.43
CA GLY A 81 -18.73 -14.89 -5.21
C GLY A 81 -18.78 -15.39 -6.67
N PHE A 82 -17.65 -15.81 -7.21
CA PHE A 82 -17.52 -16.23 -8.60
C PHE A 82 -17.27 -17.75 -8.77
N ASN A 83 -17.26 -18.52 -7.69
CA ASN A 83 -16.92 -19.96 -7.73
C ASN A 83 -17.81 -20.76 -8.69
N SER A 84 -19.07 -20.37 -8.89
CA SER A 84 -20.00 -21.06 -9.79
C SER A 84 -19.66 -20.92 -11.29
N ILE A 85 -18.81 -19.96 -11.64
CA ILE A 85 -18.39 -19.69 -13.03
C ILE A 85 -16.90 -19.92 -13.28
N LEU A 86 -16.14 -20.25 -12.23
CA LEU A 86 -14.72 -20.56 -12.32
C LEU A 86 -14.50 -22.05 -12.69
N PRO A 87 -13.36 -22.38 -13.31
CA PRO A 87 -12.91 -23.77 -13.43
C PRO A 87 -12.82 -24.43 -12.03
N GLU A 88 -13.08 -25.74 -11.98
CA GLU A 88 -13.02 -26.50 -10.71
C GLU A 88 -11.65 -26.42 -10.00
N SER A 89 -10.57 -26.25 -10.77
CA SER A 89 -9.22 -26.02 -10.24
C SER A 89 -9.08 -24.75 -9.43
N ASP A 90 -9.88 -23.73 -9.74
CA ASP A 90 -9.78 -22.39 -9.18
C ASP A 90 -10.87 -22.12 -8.14
N ALA A 91 -12.04 -22.81 -8.32
CA ALA A 91 -13.19 -22.74 -7.45
C ALA A 91 -12.91 -23.39 -6.10
N GLY A 92 -12.41 -22.93 -5.14
CA GLY A 92 -12.06 -23.54 -3.84
C GLY A 92 -10.73 -23.04 -3.30
N ILE A 93 -10.02 -22.24 -4.10
CA ILE A 93 -8.88 -21.47 -3.58
C ILE A 93 -9.43 -20.48 -2.58
N THR A 94 -8.93 -20.54 -1.34
CA THR A 94 -9.34 -19.62 -0.29
C THR A 94 -8.13 -19.10 0.49
N LEU A 95 -8.12 -17.79 0.72
CA LEU A 95 -7.17 -17.13 1.62
C LEU A 95 -7.73 -17.01 3.06
N TYR A 96 -8.93 -17.58 3.30
CA TYR A 96 -9.63 -17.58 4.59
C TYR A 96 -10.11 -18.99 4.97
N PRO A 97 -9.18 -19.96 5.08
CA PRO A 97 -9.52 -21.36 5.35
C PRO A 97 -10.11 -21.52 6.74
N GLU A 98 -11.12 -22.40 6.85
CA GLU A 98 -11.94 -22.57 8.06
C GLU A 98 -11.11 -22.77 9.34
N GLN A 99 -10.08 -23.60 9.27
CA GLN A 99 -9.23 -23.92 10.41
C GLN A 99 -8.35 -22.76 10.91
N LEU A 100 -8.22 -21.68 10.13
CA LEU A 100 -7.43 -20.50 10.48
C LEU A 100 -8.27 -19.25 10.73
N ARG A 101 -9.59 -19.28 10.55
CA ARG A 101 -10.47 -18.10 10.60
C ARG A 101 -10.35 -17.32 11.89
N GLU A 102 -10.45 -17.99 13.02
CA GLU A 102 -10.35 -17.35 14.34
C GLU A 102 -9.00 -16.63 14.49
N LYS A 103 -7.93 -17.28 14.06
CA LYS A 103 -6.57 -16.69 14.12
C LYS A 103 -6.40 -15.54 13.13
N ILE A 104 -6.95 -15.67 11.94
CA ILE A 104 -6.93 -14.61 10.92
C ILE A 104 -7.66 -13.38 11.45
N ASP A 105 -8.84 -13.55 12.02
CA ASP A 105 -9.66 -12.44 12.54
C ASP A 105 -8.98 -11.76 13.75
N GLU A 106 -8.41 -12.53 14.68
CA GLU A 106 -7.62 -11.99 15.80
C GLU A 106 -6.45 -11.13 15.32
N VAL A 107 -5.69 -11.64 14.34
CA VAL A 107 -4.51 -10.94 13.82
C VAL A 107 -4.93 -9.72 12.99
N SER A 108 -5.98 -9.86 12.18
CA SER A 108 -6.52 -8.77 11.37
C SER A 108 -6.92 -7.56 12.20
N ASP A 109 -7.53 -7.77 13.37
CA ASP A 109 -8.01 -6.68 14.22
C ASP A 109 -6.87 -5.73 14.64
N TRP A 110 -5.83 -6.27 15.29
CA TRP A 110 -4.73 -5.43 15.73
C TRP A 110 -3.88 -4.93 14.55
N MET A 111 -3.68 -5.74 13.51
CA MET A 111 -2.90 -5.36 12.35
C MET A 111 -3.55 -4.19 11.59
N GLN A 112 -4.87 -4.23 11.43
CA GLN A 112 -5.62 -3.13 10.83
C GLN A 112 -5.53 -1.86 11.67
N ARG A 113 -5.76 -1.97 12.98
CA ARG A 113 -5.82 -0.83 13.91
C ARG A 113 -4.46 -0.18 14.13
N ASP A 114 -3.41 -1.00 14.33
CA ASP A 114 -2.12 -0.56 14.87
C ASP A 114 -1.05 -0.41 13.78
N LEU A 115 -1.15 -1.19 12.67
CA LEU A 115 -0.23 -1.12 11.55
C LEU A 115 -0.87 -0.43 10.34
N ASN A 116 -1.89 -1.04 9.70
CA ASN A 116 -2.40 -0.55 8.42
C ASN A 116 -3.01 0.85 8.54
N THR A 117 -3.79 1.10 9.60
CA THR A 117 -4.31 2.43 9.93
C THR A 117 -3.31 3.23 10.76
N GLY A 118 -2.46 2.57 11.53
CA GLY A 118 -1.48 3.19 12.43
C GLY A 118 -0.53 4.14 11.70
N VAL A 119 0.00 3.74 10.54
CA VAL A 119 0.89 4.60 9.73
C VAL A 119 0.21 5.91 9.30
N TYR A 120 -1.10 5.89 9.06
CA TYR A 120 -1.87 7.09 8.72
C TYR A 120 -2.13 7.97 9.94
N LYS A 121 -2.41 7.38 11.11
CA LYS A 121 -2.54 8.13 12.36
C LYS A 121 -1.26 8.89 12.68
N ALA A 122 -0.10 8.25 12.51
CA ALA A 122 1.20 8.89 12.65
C ALA A 122 1.43 9.97 11.58
N GLY A 123 1.18 9.64 10.32
CA GLY A 123 1.44 10.52 9.18
C GLY A 123 0.59 11.78 9.14
N PHE A 124 -0.66 11.71 9.55
CA PHE A 124 -1.60 12.82 9.61
C PHE A 124 -1.71 13.48 10.98
N ALA A 125 -0.84 13.12 11.93
CA ALA A 125 -0.76 13.80 13.22
C ALA A 125 -0.54 15.31 13.03
N ARG A 126 -1.32 16.12 13.74
CA ARG A 126 -1.27 17.59 13.64
C ARG A 126 -0.54 18.23 14.81
N THR A 127 -0.25 17.45 15.85
CA THR A 127 0.51 17.87 17.04
C THR A 127 1.67 16.92 17.28
N GLN A 128 2.69 17.37 18.00
CA GLN A 128 3.79 16.51 18.43
C GLN A 128 3.28 15.38 19.32
N GLU A 129 2.36 15.68 20.23
CA GLU A 129 1.76 14.70 21.14
C GLU A 129 1.04 13.57 20.40
N ASP A 130 0.24 13.92 19.37
CA ASP A 130 -0.43 12.90 18.52
C ASP A 130 0.60 12.04 17.80
N TYR A 131 1.65 12.64 17.25
CA TYR A 131 2.71 11.90 16.57
C TYR A 131 3.44 10.97 17.55
N ASP A 132 3.89 11.48 18.70
CA ASP A 132 4.63 10.73 19.71
C ASP A 132 3.84 9.58 20.30
N SER A 133 2.50 9.69 20.34
CA SER A 133 1.63 8.62 20.80
C SER A 133 1.37 7.54 19.74
N ASN A 134 1.37 7.88 18.45
CA ASN A 134 1.01 6.94 17.37
C ASN A 134 2.20 6.19 16.80
N VAL A 135 3.37 6.81 16.65
CA VAL A 135 4.54 6.15 16.03
C VAL A 135 5.00 4.91 16.81
N PRO A 136 5.11 4.91 18.14
CA PRO A 136 5.50 3.71 18.89
C PRO A 136 4.52 2.54 18.69
N VAL A 137 3.23 2.81 18.50
CA VAL A 137 2.21 1.78 18.24
C VAL A 137 2.48 1.07 16.91
N VAL A 138 2.83 1.80 15.86
CA VAL A 138 3.22 1.23 14.56
C VAL A 138 4.39 0.29 14.71
N PHE A 139 5.45 0.71 15.41
CA PHE A 139 6.64 -0.11 15.60
C PHE A 139 6.43 -1.28 16.56
N ALA A 140 5.55 -1.16 17.55
CA ALA A 140 5.10 -2.28 18.36
C ALA A 140 4.36 -3.33 17.51
N ALA A 141 3.53 -2.90 16.56
CA ALA A 141 2.83 -3.78 15.62
C ALA A 141 3.81 -4.47 14.66
N LEU A 142 4.81 -3.76 14.13
CA LEU A 142 5.89 -4.37 13.32
C LEU A 142 6.68 -5.39 14.13
N ASN A 143 7.05 -5.09 15.37
CA ASN A 143 7.73 -6.03 16.26
C ASN A 143 6.89 -7.29 16.53
N LYS A 144 5.57 -7.13 16.65
CA LYS A 144 4.64 -8.26 16.82
C LYS A 144 4.57 -9.11 15.56
N LEU A 145 4.50 -8.50 14.39
CA LEU A 145 4.49 -9.19 13.09
C LEU A 145 5.80 -9.93 12.85
N GLU A 146 6.95 -9.30 13.10
CA GLU A 146 8.29 -9.91 13.00
C GLU A 146 8.41 -11.18 13.82
N LYS A 147 8.01 -11.10 15.10
CA LYS A 147 8.01 -12.26 16.02
C LYS A 147 7.04 -13.36 15.58
N MET A 148 5.89 -12.98 15.04
CA MET A 148 4.88 -13.94 14.57
C MET A 148 5.39 -14.74 13.37
N ILE A 149 5.91 -14.07 12.34
CA ILE A 149 6.49 -14.73 11.16
C ILE A 149 7.63 -15.67 11.59
N HIS A 150 8.52 -15.19 12.46
CA HIS A 150 9.62 -16.01 13.00
C HIS A 150 9.11 -17.26 13.73
N ALA A 151 8.16 -17.11 14.63
CA ALA A 151 7.64 -18.21 15.45
C ALA A 151 6.89 -19.27 14.63
N ASN A 152 6.21 -18.84 13.57
CA ASN A 152 5.45 -19.73 12.68
C ASN A 152 6.33 -20.46 11.66
N GLY A 153 7.59 -20.04 11.46
CA GLY A 153 8.62 -20.73 10.69
C GLY A 153 8.32 -20.92 9.20
N GLY A 154 7.29 -20.26 8.68
CA GLY A 154 6.86 -20.41 7.30
C GLY A 154 7.18 -19.18 6.45
N PRO A 155 6.95 -19.24 5.13
CA PRO A 155 7.15 -18.09 4.27
C PRO A 155 6.03 -17.05 4.40
N TYR A 156 4.93 -17.34 5.10
CA TYR A 156 3.76 -16.49 5.28
C TYR A 156 3.50 -16.15 6.76
N VAL A 157 2.62 -15.20 7.02
CA VAL A 157 2.34 -14.70 8.38
C VAL A 157 1.92 -15.82 9.34
N LEU A 158 1.08 -16.75 8.91
CA LEU A 158 0.61 -17.88 9.72
C LEU A 158 1.32 -19.22 9.42
N GLY A 159 2.49 -19.19 8.79
CA GLY A 159 3.28 -20.39 8.52
C GLY A 159 3.33 -20.72 7.02
N LYS A 160 2.90 -21.92 6.64
CA LYS A 160 3.10 -22.45 5.28
C LYS A 160 2.04 -22.03 4.26
N ASP A 161 0.88 -21.57 4.72
CA ASP A 161 -0.26 -21.27 3.87
C ASP A 161 -0.44 -19.77 3.69
N LEU A 162 -0.55 -19.31 2.44
CA LEU A 162 -0.89 -17.93 2.11
C LEU A 162 -2.32 -17.64 2.59
N THR A 163 -2.51 -16.54 3.30
CA THR A 163 -3.80 -16.11 3.82
C THR A 163 -4.11 -14.66 3.47
N GLU A 164 -5.36 -14.22 3.73
CA GLU A 164 -5.72 -12.80 3.56
C GLU A 164 -4.88 -11.85 4.43
N LEU A 165 -4.28 -12.35 5.53
CA LEU A 165 -3.36 -11.55 6.35
C LEU A 165 -2.13 -11.10 5.55
N ASP A 166 -1.60 -12.00 4.72
CA ASP A 166 -0.44 -11.70 3.87
C ASP A 166 -0.79 -10.60 2.87
N VAL A 167 -1.94 -10.68 2.23
CA VAL A 167 -2.41 -9.66 1.27
C VAL A 167 -2.61 -8.31 1.96
N ARG A 168 -3.25 -8.31 3.14
CA ARG A 168 -3.57 -7.08 3.91
C ARG A 168 -2.30 -6.43 4.49
N ALA A 169 -1.38 -7.23 5.02
CA ALA A 169 -0.11 -6.74 5.54
C ALA A 169 0.80 -6.22 4.41
N TYR A 170 0.84 -6.95 3.27
CA TYR A 170 1.66 -6.59 2.13
C TYR A 170 1.38 -5.15 1.66
N ALA A 171 0.13 -4.77 1.54
CA ALA A 171 -0.25 -3.43 1.09
C ALA A 171 0.40 -2.31 1.92
N THR A 172 0.57 -2.52 3.23
CA THR A 172 1.24 -1.57 4.11
C THR A 172 2.75 -1.71 4.08
N VAL A 173 3.26 -2.94 4.19
CA VAL A 173 4.70 -3.19 4.34
C VAL A 173 5.48 -2.85 3.07
N VAL A 174 4.93 -3.12 1.87
CA VAL A 174 5.58 -2.77 0.60
C VAL A 174 5.77 -1.24 0.43
N ARG A 175 4.91 -0.46 1.07
CA ARG A 175 4.98 1.02 1.08
C ARG A 175 5.84 1.57 2.21
N PHE A 176 6.23 0.75 3.18
CA PHE A 176 6.79 1.25 4.43
C PHE A 176 8.07 2.05 4.21
N ASP A 177 9.12 1.41 3.72
CA ASP A 177 10.41 2.08 3.48
C ASP A 177 10.28 3.18 2.42
N THR A 178 9.51 2.91 1.36
CA THR A 178 9.39 3.79 0.20
C THR A 178 8.63 5.09 0.50
N VAL A 179 7.64 5.03 1.40
CA VAL A 179 6.73 6.14 1.68
C VAL A 179 6.65 6.46 3.16
N TYR A 180 6.30 5.51 4.02
CA TYR A 180 5.92 5.81 5.39
C TYR A 180 7.08 6.29 6.25
N VAL A 181 8.29 5.79 5.99
CA VAL A 181 9.51 6.24 6.67
C VAL A 181 9.73 7.74 6.48
N GLN A 182 9.59 8.25 5.27
CA GLN A 182 9.84 9.64 4.93
C GLN A 182 8.56 10.49 5.02
N HIS A 183 7.51 10.11 4.30
CA HIS A 183 6.30 10.93 4.13
C HIS A 183 5.47 11.01 5.41
N PHE A 184 5.30 9.88 6.09
CA PHE A 184 4.56 9.79 7.35
C PHE A 184 5.47 9.84 8.60
N LYS A 185 6.77 9.98 8.41
CA LYS A 185 7.77 10.07 9.50
C LYS A 185 7.78 8.83 10.42
N CYS A 186 7.35 7.67 9.91
CA CYS A 186 7.46 6.38 10.62
C CYS A 186 8.91 5.87 10.51
N ASN A 187 9.85 6.56 11.17
CA ASN A 187 11.28 6.45 10.88
C ASN A 187 12.15 5.98 12.07
N LEU A 188 11.56 5.27 13.05
CA LEU A 188 12.33 4.62 14.13
C LEU A 188 13.12 3.41 13.63
N GLY A 189 12.80 2.89 12.45
CA GLY A 189 13.47 1.81 11.76
C GLY A 189 12.92 1.63 10.34
N THR A 190 13.52 0.73 9.58
CA THR A 190 13.14 0.38 8.22
C THR A 190 12.90 -1.13 8.10
N ILE A 191 12.02 -1.54 7.20
CA ILE A 191 11.79 -2.98 6.95
C ILE A 191 13.09 -3.66 6.52
N ARG A 192 13.83 -3.02 5.61
CA ARG A 192 15.06 -3.56 5.03
C ARG A 192 16.14 -3.89 6.06
N HIS A 193 16.31 -3.05 7.07
CA HIS A 193 17.46 -3.15 7.97
C HIS A 193 17.10 -3.68 9.36
N ASP A 194 15.87 -3.43 9.82
CA ASP A 194 15.50 -3.66 11.22
C ASP A 194 14.55 -4.85 11.40
N TYR A 195 13.94 -5.37 10.32
CA TYR A 195 12.92 -6.41 10.36
C TYR A 195 13.24 -7.56 9.37
N PRO A 196 14.22 -8.42 9.68
CA PRO A 196 14.70 -9.44 8.75
C PRO A 196 13.64 -10.48 8.34
N GLN A 197 12.73 -10.88 9.22
CA GLN A 197 11.67 -11.83 8.87
C GLN A 197 10.62 -11.20 7.99
N ILE A 198 10.18 -9.98 8.34
CA ILE A 198 9.25 -9.21 7.51
C ILE A 198 9.88 -8.91 6.14
N ASN A 199 11.15 -8.56 6.08
CA ASN A 199 11.85 -8.29 4.81
C ASN A 199 11.93 -9.54 3.93
N ASN A 200 12.24 -10.71 4.50
CA ASN A 200 12.25 -11.98 3.78
C ASN A 200 10.84 -12.38 3.31
N TRP A 201 9.84 -12.23 4.17
CA TRP A 201 8.43 -12.45 3.85
C TRP A 201 7.96 -11.53 2.70
N LEU A 202 8.27 -10.24 2.78
CA LEU A 202 7.93 -9.24 1.76
C LEU A 202 8.55 -9.59 0.41
N LYS A 203 9.84 -9.96 0.40
CA LYS A 203 10.54 -10.40 -0.83
C LYS A 203 9.98 -11.69 -1.38
N ASN A 204 9.63 -12.64 -0.52
CA ASN A 204 8.98 -13.87 -0.95
C ASN A 204 7.65 -13.60 -1.66
N LEU A 205 6.78 -12.77 -1.09
CA LEU A 205 5.53 -12.39 -1.75
C LEU A 205 5.78 -11.68 -3.08
N TYR A 206 6.66 -10.70 -3.09
CA TYR A 206 6.91 -9.88 -4.28
C TYR A 206 7.52 -10.68 -5.44
N TRP A 207 8.48 -11.58 -5.17
CA TRP A 207 9.22 -12.26 -6.22
C TRP A 207 8.68 -13.65 -6.57
N ASN A 208 8.06 -14.35 -5.62
CA ASN A 208 7.74 -15.77 -5.75
C ASN A 208 6.24 -16.07 -5.76
N VAL A 209 5.39 -15.09 -5.45
CA VAL A 209 3.93 -15.26 -5.45
C VAL A 209 3.33 -14.40 -6.55
N GLU A 210 2.67 -15.04 -7.50
CA GLU A 210 2.02 -14.38 -8.62
C GLU A 210 1.01 -13.32 -8.16
N GLY A 211 0.93 -12.20 -8.88
CA GLY A 211 0.03 -11.10 -8.62
C GLY A 211 0.60 -10.00 -7.74
N PHE A 212 1.54 -10.28 -6.84
CA PHE A 212 2.07 -9.24 -5.95
C PHE A 212 2.97 -8.24 -6.66
N LYS A 213 3.94 -8.73 -7.45
CA LYS A 213 4.84 -7.87 -8.22
C LYS A 213 4.11 -7.15 -9.35
N GLU A 214 3.28 -7.87 -10.08
CA GLU A 214 2.56 -7.40 -11.26
C GLU A 214 1.57 -6.27 -10.93
N THR A 215 1.08 -6.23 -9.68
CA THR A 215 0.15 -5.21 -9.19
C THR A 215 0.81 -4.11 -8.37
N THR A 216 2.14 -4.14 -8.22
CA THR A 216 2.90 -3.14 -7.45
C THR A 216 3.63 -2.18 -8.37
N ASP A 217 3.20 -0.93 -8.41
CA ASP A 217 3.87 0.17 -9.12
C ASP A 217 4.41 1.20 -8.12
N PHE A 218 5.73 1.18 -7.89
CA PHE A 218 6.37 2.07 -6.93
C PHE A 218 6.34 3.55 -7.35
N ARG A 219 6.30 3.85 -8.65
CA ARG A 219 6.12 5.22 -9.11
C ARG A 219 4.73 5.73 -8.72
N HIS A 220 3.68 4.95 -9.02
CA HIS A 220 2.32 5.28 -8.61
C HIS A 220 2.21 5.44 -7.09
N ILE A 221 2.79 4.51 -6.33
CA ILE A 221 2.80 4.55 -4.86
C ILE A 221 3.42 5.87 -4.39
N LYS A 222 4.65 6.19 -4.79
CA LYS A 222 5.35 7.40 -4.33
C LYS A 222 4.63 8.68 -4.74
N GLU A 223 4.24 8.79 -6.01
CA GLU A 223 3.60 10.00 -6.52
C GLU A 223 2.21 10.20 -5.92
N ASN A 224 1.44 9.13 -5.67
CA ASN A 224 0.15 9.25 -5.03
C ASN A 224 0.26 9.93 -3.65
N TYR A 225 1.13 9.41 -2.78
CA TYR A 225 1.28 9.97 -1.44
C TYR A 225 1.85 11.39 -1.47
N THR A 226 2.91 11.61 -2.23
CA THR A 226 3.62 12.89 -2.21
C THR A 226 2.90 14.02 -2.92
N LYS A 227 2.01 13.71 -3.87
CA LYS A 227 1.29 14.70 -4.67
C LYS A 227 -0.16 14.92 -4.25
N SER A 228 -0.74 13.98 -3.47
CA SER A 228 -2.13 14.11 -3.00
C SER A 228 -2.26 14.67 -1.58
N HIS A 229 -1.23 14.59 -0.76
CA HIS A 229 -1.27 15.02 0.63
C HIS A 229 -0.64 16.42 0.80
N GLY A 230 -1.33 17.45 0.31
CA GLY A 230 -0.87 18.83 0.36
C GLY A 230 -0.60 19.38 1.77
N ASP A 231 -1.29 18.84 2.78
CA ASP A 231 -1.08 19.19 4.19
C ASP A 231 0.29 18.70 4.71
N ILE A 232 0.83 17.62 4.16
CA ILE A 232 2.11 17.04 4.55
C ILE A 232 3.23 17.51 3.63
N ASN A 233 2.95 17.57 2.32
CA ASN A 233 3.92 17.90 1.28
C ASN A 233 3.36 18.95 0.31
N PRO A 234 3.29 20.23 0.74
CA PRO A 234 2.61 21.29 -0.01
C PRO A 234 3.25 21.60 -1.38
N LEU A 235 4.52 21.30 -1.54
CA LEU A 235 5.25 21.51 -2.80
C LEU A 235 5.13 20.32 -3.77
N ALA A 236 4.46 19.24 -3.39
CA ALA A 236 4.26 18.04 -4.19
C ALA A 236 5.57 17.40 -4.71
N ILE A 237 6.68 17.56 -3.99
CA ILE A 237 7.98 16.99 -4.33
C ILE A 237 7.96 15.49 -4.00
N THR A 238 8.28 14.65 -4.98
CA THR A 238 8.43 13.21 -4.78
C THR A 238 9.91 12.90 -4.49
N PRO A 239 10.27 12.46 -3.26
CA PRO A 239 11.66 12.16 -2.91
C PRO A 239 12.21 10.99 -3.72
N MET A 240 13.50 11.00 -4.01
CA MET A 240 14.16 9.89 -4.69
C MET A 240 14.19 8.62 -3.84
N GLY A 241 14.63 8.71 -2.59
CA GLY A 241 14.66 7.63 -1.61
C GLY A 241 13.55 7.76 -0.55
N PRO A 242 13.46 6.80 0.39
CA PRO A 242 14.15 5.49 0.37
C PRO A 242 13.70 4.59 -0.78
N TRP A 243 14.60 3.67 -1.17
CA TRP A 243 14.30 2.68 -2.21
C TRP A 243 13.41 1.58 -1.66
N PRO A 244 12.58 0.94 -2.52
CA PRO A 244 11.79 -0.22 -2.12
C PRO A 244 12.66 -1.33 -1.52
N ALA A 245 12.21 -1.92 -0.42
CA ALA A 245 12.93 -3.00 0.24
C ALA A 245 13.07 -4.25 -0.65
N VAL A 246 12.14 -4.44 -1.57
CA VAL A 246 12.07 -5.62 -2.46
C VAL A 246 12.97 -5.53 -3.68
N GLU A 247 13.38 -4.34 -4.13
CA GLU A 247 14.18 -4.17 -5.34
C GLU A 247 15.68 -4.25 -5.07
N GLU A 248 16.26 -5.42 -5.28
CA GLU A 248 17.71 -5.61 -5.16
C GLU A 248 18.47 -4.88 -6.29
N GLY A 249 17.94 -4.84 -7.49
CA GLY A 249 18.55 -4.17 -8.65
C GLY A 249 18.63 -2.65 -8.55
N TRP A 250 17.98 -2.04 -7.58
CA TRP A 250 18.07 -0.61 -7.31
C TRP A 250 19.24 -0.23 -6.41
N GLN A 251 19.86 -1.19 -5.74
CA GLN A 251 21.04 -0.96 -4.93
C GLN A 251 22.27 -0.53 -5.73
N PRO A 252 22.47 -0.96 -6.99
CA PRO A 252 23.61 -0.52 -7.80
C PRO A 252 23.62 0.96 -8.15
N GLN A 253 22.47 1.64 -8.09
CA GLN A 253 22.42 3.09 -8.37
C GLN A 253 22.93 3.93 -7.19
N VAL A 254 23.09 3.30 -6.04
CA VAL A 254 23.70 3.89 -4.85
C VAL A 254 24.83 2.96 -4.41
N GLU A 255 25.89 2.89 -5.20
CA GLU A 255 27.12 2.22 -4.78
C GLU A 255 27.56 2.84 -3.45
N LYS A 256 27.83 1.96 -2.49
CA LYS A 256 28.48 2.39 -1.26
C LYS A 256 29.97 2.56 -1.54
N ILE A 257 30.45 3.74 -1.34
CA ILE A 257 31.85 4.10 -1.48
C ILE A 257 32.42 4.46 -0.11
N ARG A 258 33.72 4.39 0.00
CA ARG A 258 34.41 4.74 1.23
C ARG A 258 34.90 6.19 1.17
N VAL A 259 34.28 7.05 1.95
CA VAL A 259 34.71 8.45 2.09
C VAL A 259 35.19 8.66 3.53
N GLY A 260 36.43 9.11 3.71
CA GLY A 260 37.00 9.34 5.05
C GLY A 260 36.97 8.13 5.99
N GLY A 261 37.00 6.90 5.46
CA GLY A 261 36.92 5.67 6.25
C GLY A 261 35.49 5.17 6.54
N VAL A 262 34.47 5.95 6.18
CA VAL A 262 33.04 5.60 6.38
C VAL A 262 32.44 5.16 5.05
N MET A 263 31.61 4.12 5.07
CA MET A 263 30.85 3.69 3.90
C MET A 263 29.63 4.62 3.72
N MET A 264 29.61 5.33 2.60
CA MET A 264 28.55 6.28 2.27
C MET A 264 27.87 5.92 0.93
N PRO A 265 26.61 6.30 0.73
CA PRO A 265 26.00 6.25 -0.61
C PRO A 265 26.79 7.11 -1.60
N LYS A 266 27.00 6.59 -2.81
CA LYS A 266 27.76 7.31 -3.88
C LYS A 266 27.17 8.68 -4.24
N VAL A 267 25.87 8.85 -4.06
CA VAL A 267 25.21 10.15 -4.27
C VAL A 267 25.78 11.26 -3.35
N LEU A 268 26.22 10.91 -2.14
CA LEU A 268 26.83 11.87 -1.22
C LEU A 268 28.31 12.15 -1.55
N GLU A 269 28.97 11.27 -2.29
CA GLU A 269 30.31 11.54 -2.82
C GLU A 269 30.27 12.60 -3.92
N LEU A 270 29.29 12.53 -4.81
CA LEU A 270 29.11 13.55 -5.84
C LEU A 270 28.91 14.95 -5.27
N GLU A 271 28.16 15.07 -4.16
CA GLU A 271 28.00 16.34 -3.46
C GLU A 271 29.32 16.83 -2.82
N ALA A 272 30.11 15.90 -2.27
CA ALA A 272 31.41 16.21 -1.69
C ALA A 272 32.46 16.62 -2.75
N GLU A 273 32.38 16.06 -3.95
CA GLU A 273 33.27 16.43 -5.08
C GLU A 273 32.87 17.76 -5.75
N LEU A 274 31.57 18.11 -5.70
CA LEU A 274 31.06 19.33 -6.32
C LEU A 274 31.25 20.57 -5.42
N GLY A 275 31.59 20.36 -4.13
CA GLY A 275 31.74 21.43 -3.12
C GLY A 275 30.41 22.10 -2.76
N PRO A 276 30.42 22.99 -1.75
CA PRO A 276 29.23 23.76 -1.41
C PRO A 276 28.90 24.81 -2.48
#